data_02911bfc8cf77a124893f2f58d150d31
#
_entry.id   02911bfc8cf77a124893f2f58d150d31
#
_cell.length_a   1.000
_cell.length_b   1.000
_cell.length_c   1.000
_cell.angle_alpha   90.00
_cell.angle_beta   90.00
_cell.angle_gamma   90.00
#
_symmetry.space_group_name_H-M   'P 1'
#
loop_
_entity.id
_entity.type
_entity.pdbx_description
1 polymer ?
#
loop_
_entity_poly.entity_id
_entity_poly.type
_entity_poly.pdbx_seq_one_letter_code
_entity_poly.pdbx_strand_id
1 'polypeptide(L)'
;MKKKKGLKIALITAAVFVLILIGITVPYKFIPTIPSSLSISQHSENPPKLIAHRGFSGVYPQNTIPAFEGAAEAGFWGMECDIHTTKDGKWVVIHDDEISNLTNGEGFVKDFTLDELREIQMDSGNGIKKYGTLPIPTLEEYLQVCVDDGKIIPVIEIKNCDTKYLPSLKKIISEFNLSEKAVFISFNGDFLTEYRKLDKDATILYLRHNPTIEEIDFCIENNFGINFYFKDFIKCHRAIKYARENGVTIGAWTVDNTIYADVMAHFGAEFITTNKITP
;
A
#
# COMPACT_ATOMS: atom_id res chain seq x y z
N MET A 1 40.34 -7.99 -6.91
CA MET A 1 39.15 -7.13 -6.74
C MET A 1 37.93 -7.87 -6.15
N LYS A 2 37.66 -9.15 -6.46
CA LYS A 2 36.46 -9.90 -5.93
C LYS A 2 36.44 -10.09 -4.40
N LYS A 3 37.59 -10.27 -3.71
CA LYS A 3 37.64 -10.44 -2.24
C LYS A 3 37.25 -9.20 -1.44
N LYS A 4 37.51 -7.99 -1.95
CA LYS A 4 37.11 -6.73 -1.27
C LYS A 4 35.58 -6.43 -1.39
N LYS A 5 34.91 -6.92 -2.45
CA LYS A 5 33.45 -6.81 -2.59
C LYS A 5 32.72 -7.72 -1.59
N GLY A 6 33.17 -8.97 -1.44
CA GLY A 6 32.56 -9.92 -0.49
C GLY A 6 32.69 -9.50 0.97
N LEU A 7 33.80 -8.90 1.36
CA LEU A 7 34.01 -8.40 2.73
C LEU A 7 33.13 -7.17 3.04
N LYS A 8 32.92 -6.26 2.05
CA LYS A 8 32.02 -5.13 2.21
C LYS A 8 30.57 -5.58 2.34
N ILE A 9 30.13 -6.54 1.56
CA ILE A 9 28.77 -7.10 1.63
C ILE A 9 28.55 -7.77 2.99
N ALA A 10 29.50 -8.59 3.48
CA ALA A 10 29.42 -9.24 4.80
C ALA A 10 29.37 -8.23 5.96
N LEU A 11 30.12 -7.12 5.86
CA LEU A 11 30.10 -6.05 6.86
C LEU A 11 28.79 -5.26 6.85
N ILE A 12 28.21 -5.01 5.68
CA ILE A 12 26.90 -4.35 5.55
C ILE A 12 25.80 -5.27 6.11
N THR A 13 25.85 -6.57 5.80
CA THR A 13 24.88 -7.54 6.33
C THR A 13 24.95 -7.65 7.85
N ALA A 14 26.15 -7.67 8.41
CA ALA A 14 26.36 -7.68 9.87
C ALA A 14 25.91 -6.37 10.53
N ALA A 15 26.17 -5.22 9.92
CA ALA A 15 25.73 -3.92 10.42
C ALA A 15 24.20 -3.78 10.37
N VAL A 16 23.56 -4.27 9.31
CA VAL A 16 22.10 -4.32 9.15
C VAL A 16 21.49 -5.23 10.21
N PHE A 17 22.08 -6.40 10.49
CA PHE A 17 21.63 -7.31 11.55
C PHE A 17 21.73 -6.67 12.95
N VAL A 18 22.82 -5.95 13.21
CA VAL A 18 23.01 -5.19 14.46
C VAL A 18 22.01 -4.05 14.59
N LEU A 19 21.74 -3.32 13.52
CA LEU A 19 20.75 -2.23 13.51
C LEU A 19 19.31 -2.75 13.69
N ILE A 20 18.98 -3.93 13.15
CA ILE A 20 17.69 -4.59 13.38
C ILE A 20 17.57 -5.01 14.86
N LEU A 21 18.64 -5.55 15.45
CA LEU A 21 18.66 -5.91 16.87
C LEU A 21 18.55 -4.68 17.80
N ILE A 22 19.20 -3.58 17.44
CA ILE A 22 19.12 -2.31 18.17
C ILE A 22 17.72 -1.70 18.03
N GLY A 23 17.12 -1.76 16.83
CA GLY A 23 15.74 -1.27 16.59
C GLY A 23 14.66 -1.99 17.39
N ILE A 24 14.91 -3.26 17.78
CA ILE A 24 13.99 -4.04 18.64
C ILE A 24 14.12 -3.63 20.13
N THR A 25 15.31 -3.16 20.54
CA THR A 25 15.63 -2.88 21.95
C THR A 25 15.56 -1.40 22.33
N VAL A 26 15.56 -0.49 21.33
CA VAL A 26 15.54 0.97 21.56
C VAL A 26 14.16 1.52 21.20
N PRO A 27 13.48 2.26 22.10
CA PRO A 27 12.23 2.93 21.76
C PRO A 27 12.41 3.85 20.56
N TYR A 28 11.48 3.82 19.63
CA TYR A 28 11.48 4.55 18.33
C TYR A 28 11.86 6.03 18.42
N LYS A 29 11.73 6.65 19.59
CA LYS A 29 12.10 8.06 19.88
C LYS A 29 13.61 8.35 19.88
N PHE A 30 14.47 7.33 19.87
CA PHE A 30 15.93 7.49 19.96
C PHE A 30 16.70 7.11 18.67
N ILE A 31 16.00 6.77 17.60
CA ILE A 31 16.66 6.56 16.31
C ILE A 31 16.93 7.94 15.71
N PRO A 32 18.20 8.33 15.49
CA PRO A 32 18.49 9.62 14.87
C PRO A 32 17.81 9.72 13.52
N THR A 33 17.16 10.84 13.26
CA THR A 33 16.65 11.18 11.93
C THR A 33 17.83 11.29 10.98
N ILE A 34 18.06 10.25 10.18
CA ILE A 34 19.04 10.29 9.09
C ILE A 34 18.45 11.19 8.01
N PRO A 35 19.23 12.14 7.47
CA PRO A 35 18.73 13.05 6.44
C PRO A 35 18.12 12.28 5.27
N SER A 36 16.99 12.74 4.76
CA SER A 36 16.26 12.22 3.61
C SER A 36 17.02 12.25 2.26
N SER A 37 18.29 12.64 2.26
CA SER A 37 19.14 12.75 1.09
C SER A 37 19.79 11.44 0.61
N LEU A 38 19.58 10.31 1.30
CA LEU A 38 19.95 8.99 0.80
C LEU A 38 18.78 8.46 -0.01
N SER A 39 18.76 8.75 -1.32
CA SER A 39 17.75 8.19 -2.21
C SER A 39 17.95 6.68 -2.34
N ILE A 40 16.88 5.92 -2.21
CA ILE A 40 16.83 4.46 -2.42
C ILE A 40 17.42 4.08 -3.78
N SER A 41 17.34 4.98 -4.78
CA SER A 41 17.82 4.77 -6.15
C SER A 41 19.34 4.58 -6.28
N GLN A 42 20.14 4.92 -5.29
CA GLN A 42 21.61 4.90 -5.42
C GLN A 42 22.27 3.55 -5.05
N HIS A 43 21.53 2.59 -4.47
CA HIS A 43 22.12 1.38 -3.90
C HIS A 43 21.60 0.06 -4.47
N SER A 44 20.55 0.07 -5.30
CA SER A 44 19.99 -1.13 -5.94
C SER A 44 20.07 -1.03 -7.47
N GLU A 45 20.47 -2.12 -8.13
CA GLU A 45 20.37 -2.23 -9.61
C GLU A 45 18.91 -2.16 -10.07
N ASN A 46 17.95 -2.50 -9.19
CA ASN A 46 16.51 -2.38 -9.40
C ASN A 46 15.89 -1.79 -8.11
N PRO A 47 15.69 -0.47 -8.03
CA PRO A 47 15.05 0.15 -6.87
C PRO A 47 13.59 -0.30 -6.76
N PRO A 48 13.07 -0.50 -5.54
CA PRO A 48 11.68 -0.86 -5.37
C PRO A 48 10.76 0.27 -5.83
N LYS A 49 9.59 -0.10 -6.32
CA LYS A 49 8.53 0.83 -6.70
C LYS A 49 7.89 1.41 -5.43
N LEU A 50 7.92 2.73 -5.30
CA LEU A 50 7.31 3.41 -4.16
C LEU A 50 5.82 3.64 -4.40
N ILE A 51 5.01 3.22 -3.42
CA ILE A 51 3.56 3.40 -3.40
C ILE A 51 3.21 4.37 -2.28
N ALA A 52 2.52 5.45 -2.61
CA ALA A 52 2.03 6.42 -1.65
C ALA A 52 0.82 5.82 -0.89
N HIS A 53 0.99 5.55 0.40
CA HIS A 53 -0.02 4.93 1.26
C HIS A 53 -1.17 5.90 1.55
N ARG A 54 -2.38 5.59 1.06
CA ARG A 54 -3.58 6.45 1.14
C ARG A 54 -3.36 7.83 0.49
N GLY A 55 -2.68 7.82 -0.68
CA GLY A 55 -2.06 9.00 -1.25
C GLY A 55 -0.82 9.45 -0.48
N PHE A 56 -0.34 10.67 -0.68
CA PHE A 56 0.81 11.21 0.05
C PHE A 56 0.40 11.63 1.47
N SER A 57 -0.06 10.67 2.27
CA SER A 57 -0.67 10.87 3.59
C SER A 57 0.29 11.41 4.66
N GLY A 58 1.60 11.34 4.42
CA GLY A 58 2.59 12.00 5.30
C GLY A 58 2.51 13.54 5.28
N VAL A 59 1.90 14.11 4.25
CA VAL A 59 1.78 15.56 4.01
C VAL A 59 0.32 16.01 3.94
N TYR A 60 -0.54 15.21 3.31
CA TYR A 60 -1.94 15.50 3.04
C TYR A 60 -2.87 14.64 3.89
N PRO A 61 -4.15 15.02 4.05
CA PRO A 61 -5.13 14.14 4.69
C PRO A 61 -5.28 12.82 3.89
N GLN A 62 -5.17 11.69 4.57
CA GLN A 62 -5.22 10.37 3.94
C GLN A 62 -6.51 10.12 3.16
N ASN A 63 -6.45 9.35 2.07
CA ASN A 63 -7.60 8.96 1.26
C ASN A 63 -8.43 10.15 0.75
N THR A 64 -7.77 11.25 0.38
CA THR A 64 -8.41 12.44 -0.18
C THR A 64 -7.84 12.81 -1.54
N ILE A 65 -8.60 13.51 -2.36
CA ILE A 65 -8.14 13.98 -3.67
C ILE A 65 -6.82 14.77 -3.57
N PRO A 66 -6.64 15.74 -2.65
CA PRO A 66 -5.35 16.40 -2.48
C PRO A 66 -4.18 15.46 -2.14
N ALA A 67 -4.42 14.35 -1.42
CA ALA A 67 -3.37 13.37 -1.13
C ALA A 67 -2.99 12.55 -2.37
N PHE A 68 -3.95 12.27 -3.23
CA PHE A 68 -3.71 11.54 -4.49
C PHE A 68 -3.02 12.42 -5.52
N GLU A 69 -3.46 13.67 -5.70
CA GLU A 69 -2.79 14.66 -6.54
C GLU A 69 -1.36 14.91 -6.07
N GLY A 70 -1.15 15.06 -4.76
CA GLY A 70 0.19 15.23 -4.18
C GLY A 70 1.09 14.01 -4.38
N ALA A 71 0.54 12.79 -4.45
CA ALA A 71 1.30 11.59 -4.78
C ALA A 71 1.73 11.57 -6.27
N ALA A 72 0.84 11.97 -7.17
CA ALA A 72 1.13 12.10 -8.59
C ALA A 72 2.19 13.17 -8.84
N GLU A 73 2.03 14.37 -8.28
CA GLU A 73 3.01 15.47 -8.36
C GLU A 73 4.38 15.10 -7.82
N ALA A 74 4.45 14.31 -6.74
CA ALA A 74 5.71 13.84 -6.16
C ALA A 74 6.38 12.73 -6.98
N GLY A 75 5.73 12.18 -8.00
CA GLY A 75 6.28 11.18 -8.90
C GLY A 75 6.32 9.76 -8.33
N PHE A 76 5.42 9.40 -7.41
CA PHE A 76 5.28 8.04 -6.95
C PHE A 76 4.95 7.08 -8.10
N TRP A 77 5.46 5.84 -8.03
CA TRP A 77 5.10 4.81 -9.00
C TRP A 77 3.62 4.46 -8.93
N GLY A 78 3.07 4.39 -7.73
CA GLY A 78 1.66 4.11 -7.51
C GLY A 78 1.14 4.87 -6.29
N MET A 79 -0.16 5.00 -6.21
CA MET A 79 -0.85 5.51 -5.04
C MET A 79 -1.87 4.49 -4.57
N GLU A 80 -1.90 4.27 -3.27
CA GLU A 80 -2.82 3.31 -2.66
C GLU A 80 -4.02 4.05 -2.08
N CYS A 81 -5.18 3.40 -2.16
CA CYS A 81 -6.42 3.82 -1.53
C CYS A 81 -7.18 2.65 -0.92
N ASP A 82 -7.95 2.93 0.12
CA ASP A 82 -8.82 1.96 0.80
C ASP A 82 -10.26 2.12 0.31
N ILE A 83 -10.91 1.05 -0.16
CA ILE A 83 -12.29 1.14 -0.66
C ILE A 83 -13.28 0.30 0.14
N HIS A 84 -14.47 0.87 0.33
CA HIS A 84 -15.65 0.21 0.90
C HIS A 84 -16.86 0.38 -0.01
N THR A 85 -17.87 -0.49 0.15
CA THR A 85 -19.16 -0.31 -0.50
C THR A 85 -20.16 0.36 0.44
N THR A 86 -20.91 1.33 -0.12
CA THR A 86 -22.04 1.97 0.53
C THR A 86 -23.26 1.04 0.57
N LYS A 87 -24.32 1.45 1.28
CA LYS A 87 -25.61 0.77 1.33
C LYS A 87 -26.24 0.53 -0.04
N ASP A 88 -26.07 1.47 -0.95
CA ASP A 88 -26.56 1.41 -2.33
C ASP A 88 -25.54 0.86 -3.33
N GLY A 89 -24.42 0.25 -2.81
CA GLY A 89 -23.43 -0.47 -3.60
C GLY A 89 -22.50 0.41 -4.42
N LYS A 90 -22.29 1.65 -4.03
CA LYS A 90 -21.28 2.55 -4.59
C LYS A 90 -19.95 2.35 -3.89
N TRP A 91 -18.85 2.61 -4.57
CA TRP A 91 -17.51 2.51 -4.01
C TRP A 91 -17.01 3.87 -3.53
N VAL A 92 -16.62 3.95 -2.27
CA VAL A 92 -16.07 5.15 -1.63
C VAL A 92 -14.70 4.87 -1.05
N VAL A 93 -13.89 5.94 -0.90
CA VAL A 93 -12.50 5.85 -0.49
C VAL A 93 -12.34 6.40 0.92
N ILE A 94 -12.18 5.50 1.88
CA ILE A 94 -11.95 5.78 3.30
C ILE A 94 -11.33 4.54 3.94
N HIS A 95 -10.47 4.71 4.97
CA HIS A 95 -9.78 3.56 5.57
C HIS A 95 -10.66 2.75 6.52
N ASP A 96 -11.29 3.43 7.49
CA ASP A 96 -12.09 2.78 8.51
C ASP A 96 -13.51 2.52 8.00
N ASP A 97 -14.10 1.41 8.37
CA ASP A 97 -15.51 1.12 8.09
C ASP A 97 -16.44 1.97 8.96
N GLU A 98 -15.97 2.40 10.14
CA GLU A 98 -16.62 3.36 11.04
C GLU A 98 -16.01 4.74 10.79
N ILE A 99 -16.85 5.71 10.43
CA ILE A 99 -16.41 6.99 9.85
C ILE A 99 -15.99 8.06 10.88
N SER A 100 -16.31 7.88 12.16
CA SER A 100 -16.15 8.92 13.21
C SER A 100 -14.71 9.36 13.47
N ASN A 101 -13.73 8.50 13.17
CA ASN A 101 -12.31 8.81 13.40
C ASN A 101 -11.75 9.87 12.43
N LEU A 102 -12.34 10.01 11.26
CA LEU A 102 -11.78 10.81 10.15
C LEU A 102 -12.75 11.90 9.67
N THR A 103 -13.99 11.88 10.15
CA THR A 103 -15.06 12.73 9.67
C THR A 103 -15.85 13.35 10.81
N ASN A 104 -16.67 14.34 10.48
CA ASN A 104 -17.64 14.94 11.40
C ASN A 104 -18.95 14.12 11.55
N GLY A 105 -19.03 12.92 10.94
CA GLY A 105 -20.17 12.01 11.06
C GLY A 105 -19.89 10.83 12.00
N GLU A 106 -20.91 10.01 12.25
CA GLU A 106 -20.85 8.79 13.06
C GLU A 106 -21.56 7.65 12.33
N GLY A 107 -21.12 6.41 12.48
CA GLY A 107 -21.71 5.20 11.91
C GLY A 107 -20.79 4.48 10.92
N PHE A 108 -21.34 3.47 10.23
CA PHE A 108 -20.57 2.63 9.31
C PHE A 108 -20.87 2.97 7.84
N VAL A 109 -19.85 2.96 7.00
CA VAL A 109 -19.98 3.24 5.55
C VAL A 109 -21.12 2.46 4.90
N LYS A 110 -21.28 1.18 5.24
CA LYS A 110 -22.32 0.29 4.69
C LYS A 110 -23.75 0.68 5.04
N ASP A 111 -23.96 1.55 6.03
CA ASP A 111 -25.27 1.97 6.51
C ASP A 111 -25.78 3.22 5.79
N PHE A 112 -24.90 3.91 5.04
CA PHE A 112 -25.18 5.13 4.28
C PHE A 112 -25.24 4.85 2.77
N THR A 113 -26.11 5.56 2.07
CA THR A 113 -26.01 5.73 0.62
C THR A 113 -24.87 6.68 0.27
N LEU A 114 -24.44 6.70 -1.00
CA LEU A 114 -23.43 7.66 -1.45
C LEU A 114 -23.85 9.10 -1.20
N ASP A 115 -25.13 9.43 -1.51
CA ASP A 115 -25.64 10.79 -1.34
C ASP A 115 -25.59 11.22 0.14
N GLU A 116 -25.93 10.33 1.07
CA GLU A 116 -25.82 10.61 2.52
C GLU A 116 -24.36 10.79 2.96
N LEU A 117 -23.41 9.97 2.45
CA LEU A 117 -21.99 10.14 2.75
C LEU A 117 -21.39 11.43 2.19
N ARG A 118 -21.91 11.96 1.10
CA ARG A 118 -21.42 13.23 0.52
C ARG A 118 -21.77 14.46 1.37
N GLU A 119 -22.74 14.37 2.26
CA GLU A 119 -23.05 15.41 3.25
C GLU A 119 -22.07 15.37 4.45
N ILE A 120 -21.35 14.25 4.65
CA ILE A 120 -20.38 14.06 5.71
C ILE A 120 -18.99 14.48 5.20
N GLN A 121 -18.26 15.20 6.04
CA GLN A 121 -17.00 15.80 5.67
C GLN A 121 -15.85 15.21 6.48
N MET A 122 -14.75 14.89 5.82
CA MET A 122 -13.48 14.58 6.47
C MET A 122 -12.92 15.85 7.10
N ASP A 123 -12.60 15.80 8.39
CA ASP A 123 -12.13 16.94 9.19
C ASP A 123 -10.83 16.64 9.94
N SER A 124 -10.24 15.49 9.69
CA SER A 124 -9.06 14.97 10.38
C SER A 124 -7.95 14.56 9.40
N GLY A 125 -6.72 14.46 9.90
CA GLY A 125 -5.55 14.02 9.15
C GLY A 125 -4.51 15.11 8.92
N ASN A 126 -3.35 14.70 8.37
CA ASN A 126 -2.23 15.59 8.10
C ASN A 126 -2.64 16.70 7.12
N GLY A 127 -2.28 17.94 7.43
CA GLY A 127 -2.54 19.07 6.54
C GLY A 127 -4.00 19.50 6.41
N ILE A 128 -4.96 18.86 7.10
CA ILE A 128 -6.41 19.18 6.98
C ILE A 128 -6.72 20.66 7.23
N LYS A 129 -5.99 21.31 8.11
CA LYS A 129 -6.16 22.75 8.41
C LYS A 129 -6.03 23.66 7.18
N LYS A 130 -5.31 23.23 6.15
CA LYS A 130 -5.17 23.96 4.88
C LYS A 130 -6.45 23.92 4.06
N TYR A 131 -7.25 22.86 4.22
CA TYR A 131 -8.44 22.61 3.43
C TYR A 131 -9.74 22.90 4.19
N GLY A 132 -9.69 22.92 5.53
CA GLY A 132 -10.86 22.99 6.40
C GLY A 132 -11.54 21.63 6.52
N THR A 133 -12.36 21.28 5.54
CA THR A 133 -13.00 19.97 5.41
C THR A 133 -12.93 19.50 3.96
N LEU A 134 -13.03 18.17 3.76
CA LEU A 134 -12.99 17.54 2.44
C LEU A 134 -14.09 16.49 2.34
N PRO A 135 -14.71 16.31 1.16
CA PRO A 135 -15.66 15.22 0.96
C PRO A 135 -14.96 13.86 0.99
N ILE A 136 -15.66 12.79 1.38
CA ILE A 136 -15.23 11.42 1.18
C ILE A 136 -15.20 11.15 -0.32
N PRO A 137 -14.04 10.78 -0.94
CA PRO A 137 -13.99 10.56 -2.38
C PRO A 137 -14.74 9.29 -2.80
N THR A 138 -15.20 9.25 -4.04
CA THR A 138 -15.58 7.99 -4.70
C THR A 138 -14.36 7.33 -5.34
N LEU A 139 -14.50 6.04 -5.68
CA LEU A 139 -13.47 5.33 -6.44
C LEU A 139 -13.23 5.99 -7.81
N GLU A 140 -14.29 6.44 -8.46
CA GLU A 140 -14.22 7.13 -9.76
C GLU A 140 -13.41 8.43 -9.68
N GLU A 141 -13.60 9.23 -8.62
CA GLU A 141 -12.80 10.44 -8.39
C GLU A 141 -11.31 10.13 -8.18
N TYR A 142 -10.99 9.07 -7.44
CA TYR A 142 -9.62 8.59 -7.28
C TYR A 142 -9.01 8.12 -8.62
N LEU A 143 -9.74 7.32 -9.39
CA LEU A 143 -9.28 6.82 -10.68
C LEU A 143 -9.08 7.94 -11.70
N GLN A 144 -9.89 9.00 -11.61
CA GLN A 144 -9.73 10.19 -12.46
C GLN A 144 -8.35 10.84 -12.25
N VAL A 145 -7.87 10.94 -11.00
CA VAL A 145 -6.51 11.43 -10.73
C VAL A 145 -5.45 10.54 -11.40
N CYS A 146 -5.63 9.21 -11.41
CA CYS A 146 -4.71 8.31 -12.11
C CYS A 146 -4.71 8.55 -13.63
N VAL A 147 -5.89 8.78 -14.22
CA VAL A 147 -6.03 9.06 -15.66
C VAL A 147 -5.42 10.41 -16.03
N ASP A 148 -5.65 11.44 -15.23
CA ASP A 148 -5.14 12.79 -15.48
C ASP A 148 -3.61 12.86 -15.41
N ASP A 149 -2.99 12.13 -14.48
CA ASP A 149 -1.53 11.98 -14.41
C ASP A 149 -0.99 11.09 -15.54
N GLY A 150 -1.70 10.03 -15.89
CA GLY A 150 -1.40 9.09 -16.98
C GLY A 150 -0.28 8.07 -16.70
N LYS A 151 0.50 8.23 -15.63
CA LYS A 151 1.66 7.38 -15.27
C LYS A 151 1.47 6.66 -13.96
N ILE A 152 0.89 7.31 -12.95
CA ILE A 152 0.74 6.74 -11.61
C ILE A 152 -0.21 5.53 -11.63
N ILE A 153 0.16 4.49 -10.92
CA ILE A 153 -0.55 3.21 -10.90
C ILE A 153 -1.56 3.20 -9.75
N PRO A 154 -2.84 2.90 -10.00
CA PRO A 154 -3.80 2.70 -8.92
C PRO A 154 -3.51 1.39 -8.16
N VAL A 155 -3.38 1.48 -6.84
CA VAL A 155 -3.26 0.36 -5.92
C VAL A 155 -4.47 0.41 -4.99
N ILE A 156 -5.34 -0.60 -5.05
CA ILE A 156 -6.68 -0.54 -4.46
C ILE A 156 -6.80 -1.61 -3.39
N GLU A 157 -6.90 -1.19 -2.12
CA GLU A 157 -7.22 -2.11 -1.03
C GLU A 157 -8.73 -2.30 -0.92
N ILE A 158 -9.18 -3.54 -1.15
CA ILE A 158 -10.58 -3.93 -0.90
C ILE A 158 -10.71 -4.25 0.58
N LYS A 159 -11.33 -3.33 1.35
CA LYS A 159 -11.50 -3.44 2.80
C LYS A 159 -12.68 -4.34 3.16
N ASN A 160 -13.88 -3.85 2.92
CA ASN A 160 -15.10 -4.55 3.24
C ASN A 160 -16.17 -4.31 2.18
N CYS A 161 -16.70 -5.37 1.62
CA CYS A 161 -17.79 -5.33 0.66
C CYS A 161 -18.57 -6.66 0.67
N ASP A 162 -19.78 -6.64 0.14
CA ASP A 162 -20.42 -7.88 -0.29
C ASP A 162 -19.81 -8.27 -1.64
N THR A 163 -19.38 -9.52 -1.79
CA THR A 163 -18.73 -10.04 -3.01
C THR A 163 -19.55 -9.84 -4.29
N LYS A 164 -20.89 -9.72 -4.16
CA LYS A 164 -21.78 -9.39 -5.28
C LYS A 164 -21.44 -8.05 -5.97
N TYR A 165 -20.70 -7.15 -5.29
CA TYR A 165 -20.31 -5.86 -5.86
C TYR A 165 -18.95 -5.91 -6.60
N LEU A 166 -18.14 -6.97 -6.45
CA LEU A 166 -16.86 -7.11 -7.16
C LEU A 166 -16.98 -6.97 -8.70
N PRO A 167 -18.05 -7.48 -9.35
CA PRO A 167 -18.24 -7.22 -10.79
C PRO A 167 -18.36 -5.73 -11.14
N SER A 168 -18.96 -4.91 -10.25
CA SER A 168 -19.04 -3.46 -10.46
C SER A 168 -17.68 -2.79 -10.32
N LEU A 169 -16.84 -3.24 -9.38
CA LEU A 169 -15.46 -2.79 -9.26
C LEU A 169 -14.68 -3.02 -10.56
N LYS A 170 -14.70 -4.26 -11.08
CA LYS A 170 -14.06 -4.58 -12.36
C LYS A 170 -14.56 -3.70 -13.50
N LYS A 171 -15.88 -3.47 -13.57
CA LYS A 171 -16.49 -2.65 -14.60
C LYS A 171 -15.97 -1.21 -14.53
N ILE A 172 -15.96 -0.58 -13.34
CA ILE A 172 -15.45 0.77 -13.15
C ILE A 172 -13.99 0.88 -13.59
N ILE A 173 -13.11 -0.02 -13.13
CA ILE A 173 -11.70 -0.05 -13.53
C ILE A 173 -11.55 -0.12 -15.07
N SER A 174 -12.37 -0.92 -15.74
CA SER A 174 -12.38 -1.06 -17.19
C SER A 174 -12.84 0.22 -17.91
N GLU A 175 -13.84 0.91 -17.36
CA GLU A 175 -14.36 2.18 -17.92
C GLU A 175 -13.29 3.30 -17.89
N PHE A 176 -12.37 3.26 -16.92
CA PHE A 176 -11.21 4.16 -16.85
C PHE A 176 -9.99 3.67 -17.68
N ASN A 177 -10.08 2.54 -18.37
CA ASN A 177 -8.96 1.90 -19.12
C ASN A 177 -7.74 1.58 -18.23
N LEU A 178 -7.96 1.18 -16.99
CA LEU A 178 -6.92 0.88 -16.01
C LEU A 178 -6.79 -0.62 -15.68
N SER A 179 -7.52 -1.51 -16.37
CA SER A 179 -7.55 -2.95 -16.07
C SER A 179 -6.17 -3.62 -16.10
N GLU A 180 -5.30 -3.23 -17.04
CA GLU A 180 -3.95 -3.81 -17.16
C GLU A 180 -2.93 -3.19 -16.18
N LYS A 181 -3.29 -2.07 -15.54
CA LYS A 181 -2.39 -1.32 -14.66
C LYS A 181 -2.73 -1.49 -13.18
N ALA A 182 -4.02 -1.59 -12.85
CA ALA A 182 -4.48 -1.60 -11.47
C ALA A 182 -3.92 -2.78 -10.67
N VAL A 183 -3.51 -2.50 -9.44
CA VAL A 183 -3.06 -3.49 -8.46
C VAL A 183 -4.12 -3.59 -7.37
N PHE A 184 -4.56 -4.81 -7.06
CA PHE A 184 -5.55 -5.07 -6.02
C PHE A 184 -4.89 -5.71 -4.82
N ILE A 185 -5.22 -5.22 -3.64
CA ILE A 185 -4.71 -5.74 -2.38
C ILE A 185 -5.86 -5.96 -1.40
N SER A 186 -5.77 -6.93 -0.52
CA SER A 186 -6.72 -7.16 0.59
C SER A 186 -6.14 -8.08 1.63
N PHE A 187 -6.60 -7.93 2.88
CA PHE A 187 -6.43 -8.93 3.94
C PHE A 187 -7.40 -10.12 3.81
N ASN A 188 -8.44 -9.96 3.00
CA ASN A 188 -9.44 -10.99 2.77
C ASN A 188 -9.10 -11.81 1.52
N GLY A 189 -8.59 -13.03 1.71
CA GLY A 189 -8.24 -13.94 0.62
C GLY A 189 -9.43 -14.33 -0.25
N ASP A 190 -10.66 -14.40 0.33
CA ASP A 190 -11.86 -14.72 -0.42
C ASP A 190 -12.22 -13.62 -1.42
N PHE A 191 -12.06 -12.33 -1.04
CA PHE A 191 -12.26 -11.22 -1.99
C PHE A 191 -11.28 -11.32 -3.16
N LEU A 192 -10.01 -11.63 -2.87
CA LEU A 192 -8.98 -11.75 -3.90
C LEU A 192 -9.25 -12.94 -4.83
N THR A 193 -9.67 -14.08 -4.29
CA THR A 193 -10.02 -15.27 -5.11
C THR A 193 -11.27 -15.04 -5.95
N GLU A 194 -12.29 -14.37 -5.42
CA GLU A 194 -13.47 -14.00 -6.20
C GLU A 194 -13.11 -12.98 -7.30
N TYR A 195 -12.28 -11.98 -6.98
CA TYR A 195 -11.82 -11.03 -7.99
C TYR A 195 -10.96 -11.71 -9.08
N ARG A 196 -10.08 -12.66 -8.73
CA ARG A 196 -9.30 -13.46 -9.68
C ARG A 196 -10.19 -14.24 -10.66
N LYS A 197 -11.36 -14.74 -10.21
CA LYS A 197 -12.31 -15.40 -11.11
C LYS A 197 -12.89 -14.45 -12.14
N LEU A 198 -13.09 -13.19 -11.76
CA LEU A 198 -13.57 -12.14 -12.66
C LEU A 198 -12.48 -11.65 -13.60
N ASP A 199 -11.23 -11.54 -13.11
CA ASP A 199 -10.09 -11.04 -13.85
C ASP A 199 -8.86 -11.92 -13.65
N LYS A 200 -8.55 -12.74 -14.67
CA LYS A 200 -7.47 -13.73 -14.61
C LYS A 200 -6.08 -13.10 -14.67
N ASP A 201 -5.98 -11.91 -15.24
CA ASP A 201 -4.73 -11.22 -15.53
C ASP A 201 -4.43 -10.09 -14.51
N ALA A 202 -5.39 -9.78 -13.62
CA ALA A 202 -5.23 -8.73 -12.61
C ALA A 202 -3.98 -8.94 -11.75
N THR A 203 -3.25 -7.88 -11.46
CA THR A 203 -2.17 -7.90 -10.46
C THR A 203 -2.78 -7.86 -9.07
N ILE A 204 -2.58 -8.92 -8.28
CA ILE A 204 -3.18 -9.10 -6.96
C ILE A 204 -2.09 -9.44 -5.95
N LEU A 205 -2.08 -8.76 -4.78
CA LEU A 205 -1.22 -9.10 -3.66
C LEU A 205 -2.04 -9.32 -2.38
N TYR A 206 -1.75 -10.42 -1.69
CA TYR A 206 -2.38 -10.74 -0.42
C TYR A 206 -1.71 -9.99 0.73
N LEU A 207 -2.48 -9.19 1.47
CA LEU A 207 -1.99 -8.43 2.63
C LEU A 207 -1.91 -9.33 3.87
N ARG A 208 -0.73 -9.40 4.50
CA ARG A 208 -0.57 -10.22 5.71
C ARG A 208 0.33 -9.59 6.75
N HIS A 209 -0.05 -9.76 8.01
CA HIS A 209 0.87 -9.73 9.14
C HIS A 209 1.55 -11.10 9.26
N ASN A 210 2.87 -11.12 9.46
CA ASN A 210 3.63 -12.33 9.74
C ASN A 210 3.23 -13.54 8.87
N PRO A 211 3.35 -13.46 7.53
CA PRO A 211 2.89 -14.52 6.63
C PRO A 211 3.58 -15.85 6.90
N THR A 212 2.85 -16.93 6.72
CA THR A 212 3.31 -18.32 6.86
C THR A 212 3.66 -18.94 5.52
N ILE A 213 4.30 -20.11 5.51
CA ILE A 213 4.57 -20.89 4.28
C ILE A 213 3.25 -21.27 3.59
N GLU A 214 2.23 -21.68 4.35
CA GLU A 214 0.92 -22.06 3.82
C GLU A 214 0.21 -20.88 3.13
N GLU A 215 0.42 -19.65 3.63
CA GLU A 215 -0.11 -18.44 2.98
C GLU A 215 0.69 -18.08 1.73
N ILE A 216 1.96 -18.42 1.65
CA ILE A 216 2.74 -18.30 0.41
C ILE A 216 2.31 -19.35 -0.62
N ASP A 217 2.04 -20.60 -0.20
CA ASP A 217 1.48 -21.63 -1.07
C ASP A 217 0.13 -21.20 -1.63
N PHE A 218 -0.73 -20.61 -0.81
CA PHE A 218 -1.99 -20.02 -1.26
C PHE A 218 -1.76 -18.91 -2.32
N CYS A 219 -0.74 -18.07 -2.14
CA CYS A 219 -0.40 -17.06 -3.15
C CYS A 219 0.05 -17.71 -4.48
N ILE A 220 0.87 -18.76 -4.42
CA ILE A 220 1.35 -19.50 -5.60
C ILE A 220 0.15 -20.12 -6.35
N GLU A 221 -0.73 -20.82 -5.64
CA GLU A 221 -1.89 -21.51 -6.22
C GLU A 221 -2.87 -20.55 -6.92
N ASN A 222 -2.99 -19.32 -6.43
CA ASN A 222 -3.91 -18.32 -6.94
C ASN A 222 -3.24 -17.27 -7.85
N ASN A 223 -1.95 -17.39 -8.12
CA ASN A 223 -1.14 -16.39 -8.84
C ASN A 223 -1.25 -15.00 -8.19
N PHE A 224 -1.04 -14.94 -6.86
CA PHE A 224 -0.97 -13.71 -6.09
C PHE A 224 0.46 -13.39 -5.70
N GLY A 225 0.77 -12.10 -5.51
CA GLY A 225 1.90 -11.66 -4.71
C GLY A 225 1.56 -11.66 -3.22
N ILE A 226 2.58 -11.44 -2.40
CA ILE A 226 2.45 -11.22 -0.96
C ILE A 226 2.84 -9.79 -0.62
N ASN A 227 2.02 -9.08 0.16
CA ASN A 227 2.35 -7.74 0.67
C ASN A 227 2.29 -7.78 2.19
N PHE A 228 3.44 -7.71 2.85
CA PHE A 228 3.53 -8.01 4.27
C PHE A 228 3.92 -6.80 5.12
N TYR A 229 3.52 -6.84 6.41
CA TYR A 229 3.90 -5.83 7.38
C TYR A 229 5.39 -5.95 7.71
N PHE A 230 6.19 -4.97 7.30
CA PHE A 230 7.66 -5.05 7.35
C PHE A 230 8.24 -5.29 8.76
N LYS A 231 7.55 -4.83 9.83
CA LYS A 231 8.03 -5.05 11.21
C LYS A 231 7.95 -6.51 11.66
N ASP A 232 7.16 -7.33 10.97
CA ASP A 232 7.10 -8.77 11.22
C ASP A 232 8.20 -9.56 10.49
N PHE A 233 9.05 -8.90 9.70
CA PHE A 233 10.06 -9.53 8.84
C PHE A 233 10.91 -10.59 9.58
N ILE A 234 11.36 -10.29 10.81
CA ILE A 234 12.18 -11.26 11.57
C ILE A 234 11.40 -12.55 11.85
N LYS A 235 10.10 -12.48 12.07
CA LYS A 235 9.25 -13.64 12.34
C LYS A 235 8.97 -14.43 11.06
N CYS A 236 8.71 -13.73 9.95
CA CYS A 236 8.29 -14.33 8.69
C CYS A 236 9.40 -14.45 7.63
N HIS A 237 10.68 -14.15 7.95
CA HIS A 237 11.77 -14.15 6.97
C HIS A 237 11.92 -15.45 6.18
N ARG A 238 11.55 -16.61 6.76
CA ARG A 238 11.58 -17.90 6.07
C ARG A 238 10.49 -17.99 5.00
N ALA A 239 9.29 -17.51 5.31
CA ALA A 239 8.18 -17.44 4.36
C ALA A 239 8.49 -16.44 3.23
N ILE A 240 9.07 -15.27 3.55
CA ILE A 240 9.48 -14.28 2.54
C ILE A 240 10.60 -14.83 1.64
N LYS A 241 11.57 -15.54 2.20
CA LYS A 241 12.60 -16.24 1.42
C LYS A 241 11.96 -17.27 0.48
N TYR A 242 11.04 -18.08 0.99
CA TYR A 242 10.31 -19.09 0.21
C TYR A 242 9.48 -18.44 -0.91
N ALA A 243 8.80 -17.33 -0.64
CA ALA A 243 8.08 -16.54 -1.65
C ALA A 243 9.01 -16.13 -2.80
N ARG A 244 10.17 -15.54 -2.47
CA ARG A 244 11.18 -15.12 -3.44
C ARG A 244 11.70 -16.28 -4.29
N GLU A 245 12.01 -17.43 -3.67
CA GLU A 245 12.52 -18.62 -4.35
C GLU A 245 11.51 -19.25 -5.31
N ASN A 246 10.20 -19.00 -5.09
CA ASN A 246 9.11 -19.46 -5.96
C ASN A 246 8.56 -18.36 -6.89
N GLY A 247 9.25 -17.22 -7.02
CA GLY A 247 8.87 -16.15 -7.96
C GLY A 247 7.60 -15.37 -7.56
N VAL A 248 7.20 -15.44 -6.29
CA VAL A 248 6.07 -14.66 -5.77
C VAL A 248 6.51 -13.21 -5.62
N THR A 249 5.77 -12.29 -6.23
CA THR A 249 5.98 -10.84 -6.08
C THR A 249 5.83 -10.42 -4.61
N ILE A 250 6.78 -9.62 -4.11
CA ILE A 250 6.84 -9.22 -2.71
C ILE A 250 6.64 -7.72 -2.58
N GLY A 251 5.68 -7.32 -1.75
CA GLY A 251 5.51 -5.95 -1.27
C GLY A 251 5.73 -5.85 0.24
N ALA A 252 6.06 -4.67 0.73
CA ALA A 252 6.18 -4.38 2.16
C ALA A 252 5.50 -3.06 2.56
N TRP A 253 4.79 -3.04 3.69
CA TRP A 253 4.03 -1.90 4.21
C TRP A 253 4.08 -1.80 5.73
N THR A 254 3.87 -0.64 6.38
CA THR A 254 4.07 0.69 5.85
C THR A 254 5.47 1.14 6.25
N VAL A 255 6.34 1.34 5.29
CA VAL A 255 7.76 1.58 5.51
C VAL A 255 8.07 3.07 5.38
N ASP A 256 8.25 3.76 6.48
CA ASP A 256 8.47 5.23 6.53
C ASP A 256 9.93 5.62 6.78
N ASN A 257 10.85 4.68 6.63
CA ASN A 257 12.28 4.90 6.84
C ASN A 257 13.07 4.25 5.70
N THR A 258 13.96 5.02 5.07
CA THR A 258 14.76 4.60 3.92
C THR A 258 15.65 3.39 4.19
N ILE A 259 16.21 3.27 5.41
CA ILE A 259 17.04 2.12 5.78
C ILE A 259 16.20 0.83 5.76
N TYR A 260 15.00 0.87 6.32
CA TYR A 260 14.11 -0.30 6.27
C TYR A 260 13.64 -0.59 4.85
N ALA A 261 13.41 0.43 4.03
CA ALA A 261 13.08 0.24 2.63
C ALA A 261 14.22 -0.45 1.87
N ASP A 262 15.47 -0.03 2.08
CA ASP A 262 16.67 -0.68 1.51
C ASP A 262 16.80 -2.13 1.98
N VAL A 263 16.52 -2.40 3.26
CA VAL A 263 16.51 -3.76 3.81
C VAL A 263 15.44 -4.61 3.12
N MET A 264 14.21 -4.12 3.00
CA MET A 264 13.12 -4.87 2.35
C MET A 264 13.44 -5.12 0.87
N ALA A 265 13.96 -4.12 0.16
CA ALA A 265 14.42 -4.28 -1.22
C ALA A 265 15.52 -5.33 -1.37
N HIS A 266 16.51 -5.35 -0.45
CA HIS A 266 17.56 -6.38 -0.43
C HIS A 266 16.99 -7.81 -0.28
N PHE A 267 15.92 -7.95 0.49
CA PHE A 267 15.23 -9.23 0.67
C PHE A 267 14.19 -9.53 -0.41
N GLY A 268 14.08 -8.69 -1.43
CA GLY A 268 13.31 -8.95 -2.64
C GLY A 268 11.97 -8.23 -2.73
N ALA A 269 11.71 -7.23 -1.85
CA ALA A 269 10.52 -6.42 -2.00
C ALA A 269 10.62 -5.57 -3.27
N GLU A 270 9.67 -5.76 -4.18
CA GLU A 270 9.50 -5.00 -5.41
C GLU A 270 8.66 -3.73 -5.20
N PHE A 271 7.79 -3.77 -4.17
CA PHE A 271 6.89 -2.68 -3.81
C PHE A 271 7.14 -2.25 -2.36
N ILE A 272 7.23 -0.96 -2.14
CA ILE A 272 7.32 -0.34 -0.81
C ILE A 272 6.19 0.68 -0.66
N THR A 273 5.23 0.35 0.20
CA THR A 273 4.14 1.28 0.55
C THR A 273 4.60 2.16 1.72
N THR A 274 4.48 3.48 1.56
CA THR A 274 5.03 4.47 2.51
C THR A 274 4.15 5.71 2.65
N ASN A 275 4.18 6.33 3.85
CA ASN A 275 3.57 7.65 4.07
C ASN A 275 4.56 8.80 3.76
N LYS A 276 5.87 8.54 3.79
CA LYS A 276 6.88 9.60 3.95
C LYS A 276 8.04 9.58 2.96
N ILE A 277 8.41 8.39 2.46
CA ILE A 277 9.55 8.27 1.56
C ILE A 277 9.10 8.75 0.17
N THR A 278 9.79 9.72 -0.38
CA THR A 278 9.54 10.23 -1.74
C THR A 278 10.49 9.62 -2.76
N PRO A 279 10.07 9.48 -4.02
CA PRO A 279 10.92 9.02 -5.12
C PRO A 279 12.15 9.88 -5.37
#